data_ff673b9a296338e4f5237ccca71397ed
#
_entry.id   ff673b9a296338e4f5237ccca71397ed
#
_cell.length_a   1.000
_cell.length_b   1.000
_cell.length_c   1.000
_cell.angle_alpha   90.00
_cell.angle_beta   90.00
_cell.angle_gamma   90.00
#
_symmetry.space_group_name_H-M   'P 1'
#
loop_
_entity.id
_entity.type
_entity.pdbx_description
1 polymer ?
#
loop_
_entity_poly.entity_id
_entity_poly.type
_entity_poly.pdbx_seq_one_letter_code
_entity_poly.pdbx_strand_id
1 'polypeptide(L)'
;MFRVLFRSCLLLAAFAFRAGGTELVHGTVQRDTIWSASLGARKQMMVYLPTSYDTSHTATKRYPVVVYLHGRWGDETDLIYKGHLAAAMDSLVTIGMPEMIVVMPDGDDGWWTTWATAVSMESCRSTAHRTERSEEYCVPRPRYDEYVVHDVLPHIDSTYRTLARRESRGIGGLSMGGYGAFTISAMHPGVFGAAVSHGGVLTPGLYLDSSAVASTGAATWRVGRTTAELKKATTFRWDGMYPQFGFDSATWQARDPAQLLSAMKARGDLVPFLYADVAMGDEALEQNRLFLRAMASQGIPVQYAEWKGTHTWIYWKTHVPEGLRFLAEHLTP
;
A
#
# COMPACT_ATOMS: atom_id res chain seq x y z
N MET A 1 73.04 23.93 46.84
CA MET A 1 71.79 24.48 46.29
C MET A 1 71.55 23.76 44.93
N PHE A 2 70.90 22.60 44.95
CA PHE A 2 70.64 21.78 43.73
C PHE A 2 69.15 21.93 43.35
N ARG A 3 68.86 22.43 42.11
CA ARG A 3 67.51 22.45 41.52
C ARG A 3 67.32 21.18 40.68
N VAL A 4 66.40 20.33 41.12
CA VAL A 4 65.92 19.17 40.36
C VAL A 4 64.80 19.61 39.53
N LEU A 5 64.98 19.47 38.18
CA LEU A 5 63.94 19.70 37.16
C LEU A 5 63.19 18.37 36.92
N PHE A 6 61.91 18.32 37.30
CA PHE A 6 61.01 17.24 36.89
C PHE A 6 60.48 17.55 35.48
N ARG A 7 60.83 16.74 34.49
CA ARG A 7 60.17 16.70 33.20
C ARG A 7 58.98 15.73 33.25
N SER A 8 57.78 16.25 33.26
CA SER A 8 56.57 15.46 33.07
C SER A 8 56.32 15.20 31.59
N CYS A 9 56.50 13.94 31.15
CA CYS A 9 56.04 13.50 29.84
C CYS A 9 54.52 13.25 29.89
N LEU A 10 53.72 14.12 29.26
CA LEU A 10 52.29 13.83 28.95
C LEU A 10 52.27 12.92 27.72
N LEU A 11 51.90 11.67 27.88
CA LEU A 11 51.48 10.78 26.80
C LEU A 11 50.05 11.14 26.40
N LEU A 12 49.87 11.84 25.29
CA LEU A 12 48.59 11.97 24.60
C LEU A 12 48.29 10.65 23.88
N ALA A 13 47.42 9.83 24.47
CA ALA A 13 46.80 8.72 23.74
C ALA A 13 45.78 9.27 22.76
N ALA A 14 46.12 9.32 21.48
CA ALA A 14 45.17 9.62 20.41
C ALA A 14 44.23 8.42 20.23
N PHE A 15 43.03 8.52 20.79
CA PHE A 15 41.93 7.61 20.41
C PHE A 15 41.51 7.95 18.99
N ALA A 16 41.96 7.17 18.01
CA ALA A 16 41.42 7.19 16.67
C ALA A 16 39.99 6.60 16.70
N PHE A 17 38.99 7.48 16.73
CA PHE A 17 37.63 7.09 16.42
C PHE A 17 37.64 6.63 14.95
N ARG A 18 37.64 5.32 14.70
CA ARG A 18 37.23 4.76 13.43
C ARG A 18 35.72 5.01 13.31
N ALA A 19 35.35 6.02 12.55
CA ALA A 19 34.02 6.11 11.99
C ALA A 19 33.87 4.91 11.05
N GLY A 20 33.36 3.81 11.58
CA GLY A 20 32.88 2.71 10.75
C GLY A 20 31.67 3.21 9.99
N GLY A 21 31.86 3.71 8.77
CA GLY A 21 30.74 3.89 7.86
C GLY A 21 30.07 2.53 7.69
N THR A 22 28.84 2.39 8.12
CA THR A 22 28.01 1.24 7.79
C THR A 22 27.88 1.20 6.29
N GLU A 23 28.51 0.21 5.64
CA GLU A 23 28.34 -0.01 4.22
C GLU A 23 26.87 -0.27 3.97
N LEU A 24 26.24 0.52 3.07
CA LEU A 24 24.83 0.31 2.73
C LEU A 24 24.70 -1.06 2.08
N VAL A 25 23.87 -1.90 2.66
CA VAL A 25 23.46 -3.17 2.03
C VAL A 25 22.44 -2.86 0.93
N HIS A 26 22.60 -3.53 -0.20
CA HIS A 26 21.72 -3.34 -1.36
C HIS A 26 21.00 -4.64 -1.71
N GLY A 27 19.68 -4.58 -1.71
CA GLY A 27 18.85 -5.62 -2.29
C GLY A 27 18.85 -5.55 -3.82
N THR A 28 18.22 -6.52 -4.45
CA THR A 28 18.06 -6.56 -5.91
C THR A 28 16.61 -6.30 -6.29
N VAL A 29 16.42 -5.61 -7.42
CA VAL A 29 15.09 -5.38 -8.00
C VAL A 29 15.04 -6.07 -9.35
N GLN A 30 14.06 -6.93 -9.54
CA GLN A 30 13.86 -7.63 -10.79
C GLN A 30 12.42 -7.48 -11.30
N ARG A 31 12.25 -7.59 -12.61
CA ARG A 31 10.94 -7.66 -13.24
C ARG A 31 10.52 -9.12 -13.35
N ASP A 32 9.27 -9.39 -13.04
CA ASP A 32 8.64 -10.70 -13.18
C ASP A 32 7.32 -10.55 -13.95
N THR A 33 6.81 -11.65 -14.49
CA THR A 33 5.61 -11.64 -15.34
C THR A 33 4.83 -12.92 -15.12
N ILE A 34 3.51 -12.77 -14.91
CA ILE A 34 2.61 -13.91 -14.74
C ILE A 34 1.46 -13.88 -15.74
N TRP A 35 0.89 -15.05 -15.99
CA TRP A 35 -0.46 -15.13 -16.56
C TRP A 35 -1.46 -15.12 -15.40
N SER A 36 -2.32 -14.12 -15.35
CA SER A 36 -3.39 -14.04 -14.37
C SER A 36 -4.64 -14.76 -14.89
N ALA A 37 -5.05 -15.81 -14.22
CA ALA A 37 -6.30 -16.50 -14.50
C ALA A 37 -7.52 -15.66 -14.08
N SER A 38 -7.37 -14.87 -13.02
CA SER A 38 -8.40 -13.95 -12.52
C SER A 38 -8.72 -12.84 -13.49
N LEU A 39 -7.71 -12.36 -14.24
CA LEU A 39 -7.86 -11.29 -15.24
C LEU A 39 -7.97 -11.83 -16.67
N GLY A 40 -7.47 -13.04 -16.96
CA GLY A 40 -7.34 -13.55 -18.30
C GLY A 40 -6.30 -12.78 -19.13
N ALA A 41 -5.28 -12.24 -18.49
CA ALA A 41 -4.25 -11.39 -19.09
C ALA A 41 -2.87 -11.68 -18.51
N ARG A 42 -1.83 -11.34 -19.27
CA ARG A 42 -0.45 -11.33 -18.77
C ARG A 42 -0.21 -10.02 -18.04
N LYS A 43 0.34 -10.12 -16.81
CA LYS A 43 0.63 -8.96 -15.96
C LYS A 43 2.09 -8.95 -15.53
N GLN A 44 2.65 -7.76 -15.41
CA GLN A 44 4.00 -7.51 -14.95
C GLN A 44 4.00 -7.16 -13.46
N MET A 45 5.14 -7.38 -12.82
CA MET A 45 5.41 -6.94 -11.46
C MET A 45 6.88 -6.66 -11.26
N MET A 46 7.21 -5.77 -10.33
CA MET A 46 8.56 -5.62 -9.80
C MET A 46 8.68 -6.38 -8.49
N VAL A 47 9.81 -7.03 -8.26
CA VAL A 47 10.11 -7.76 -7.03
C VAL A 47 11.42 -7.25 -6.45
N TYR A 48 11.36 -6.72 -5.23
CA TYR A 48 12.53 -6.42 -4.43
C TYR A 48 12.90 -7.66 -3.59
N LEU A 49 14.13 -8.08 -3.72
CA LEU A 49 14.74 -9.15 -2.94
C LEU A 49 15.80 -8.56 -2.00
N PRO A 50 15.77 -8.91 -0.70
CA PRO A 50 16.73 -8.35 0.26
C PRO A 50 18.14 -8.86 0.01
N THR A 51 19.14 -8.12 0.53
CA THR A 51 20.58 -8.40 0.32
C THR A 51 20.98 -9.83 0.67
N SER A 52 20.42 -10.40 1.73
CA SER A 52 20.76 -11.77 2.12
C SER A 52 20.12 -12.84 1.23
N TYR A 53 19.28 -12.46 0.27
CA TYR A 53 18.58 -13.42 -0.57
C TYR A 53 19.55 -14.27 -1.43
N ASP A 54 20.55 -13.64 -2.06
CA ASP A 54 21.46 -14.30 -3.00
C ASP A 54 22.78 -14.80 -2.35
N THR A 55 22.86 -14.84 -1.03
CA THR A 55 24.06 -15.34 -0.36
C THR A 55 23.99 -16.86 -0.13
N SER A 56 25.12 -17.55 -0.27
CA SER A 56 25.21 -19.00 -0.06
C SER A 56 24.83 -19.43 1.36
N HIS A 57 25.08 -18.57 2.35
CA HIS A 57 24.77 -18.85 3.75
C HIS A 57 23.28 -18.76 4.09
N THR A 58 22.46 -18.19 3.23
CA THR A 58 21.01 -17.99 3.43
C THR A 58 20.15 -18.75 2.41
N ALA A 59 20.72 -19.75 1.72
CA ALA A 59 20.02 -20.52 0.68
C ALA A 59 18.70 -21.17 1.17
N THR A 60 18.57 -21.45 2.45
CA THR A 60 17.37 -22.04 3.08
C THR A 60 16.49 -21.00 3.79
N LYS A 61 16.97 -19.75 3.95
CA LYS A 61 16.20 -18.69 4.63
C LYS A 61 14.97 -18.34 3.80
N ARG A 62 13.84 -18.23 4.48
CA ARG A 62 12.58 -17.74 3.92
C ARG A 62 12.24 -16.38 4.51
N TYR A 63 11.48 -15.59 3.79
CA TYR A 63 11.24 -14.19 4.09
C TYR A 63 9.75 -13.89 4.16
N PRO A 64 9.31 -12.97 5.04
CA PRO A 64 7.99 -12.35 4.95
C PRO A 64 7.80 -11.71 3.57
N VAL A 65 6.55 -11.64 3.12
CA VAL A 65 6.18 -11.05 1.82
C VAL A 65 5.25 -9.86 2.04
N VAL A 66 5.55 -8.78 1.37
CA VAL A 66 4.68 -7.61 1.30
C VAL A 66 4.27 -7.38 -0.15
N VAL A 67 2.97 -7.36 -0.41
CA VAL A 67 2.43 -6.86 -1.68
C VAL A 67 2.19 -5.37 -1.55
N TYR A 68 2.80 -4.54 -2.41
CA TYR A 68 2.70 -3.09 -2.32
C TYR A 68 2.07 -2.51 -3.59
N LEU A 69 0.91 -1.90 -3.45
CA LEU A 69 -0.01 -1.54 -4.52
C LEU A 69 0.19 -0.08 -4.95
N HIS A 70 0.34 0.16 -6.26
CA HIS A 70 0.46 1.51 -6.82
C HIS A 70 -0.87 2.27 -6.81
N GLY A 71 -0.80 3.58 -7.01
CA GLY A 71 -1.94 4.47 -7.13
C GLY A 71 -2.53 4.50 -8.55
N ARG A 72 -3.64 5.21 -8.72
CA ARG A 72 -4.27 5.40 -10.03
C ARG A 72 -3.30 6.06 -11.01
N TRP A 73 -3.39 5.68 -12.29
CA TRP A 73 -2.50 6.08 -13.39
C TRP A 73 -1.04 5.63 -13.21
N GLY A 74 -0.79 4.73 -12.29
CA GLY A 74 0.51 4.12 -12.06
C GLY A 74 0.62 2.72 -12.67
N ASP A 75 1.78 2.12 -12.46
CA ASP A 75 2.13 0.77 -12.87
C ASP A 75 3.07 0.12 -11.84
N GLU A 76 3.52 -1.10 -12.10
CA GLU A 76 4.40 -1.87 -11.22
C GLU A 76 5.74 -1.17 -10.92
N THR A 77 6.17 -0.23 -11.76
CA THR A 77 7.47 0.43 -11.65
C THR A 77 7.47 1.66 -10.74
N ASP A 78 6.30 2.23 -10.48
CA ASP A 78 6.14 3.52 -9.81
C ASP A 78 6.76 3.57 -8.42
N LEU A 79 6.57 2.54 -7.63
CA LEU A 79 7.12 2.47 -6.27
C LEU A 79 8.65 2.38 -6.27
N ILE A 80 9.25 1.79 -7.31
CA ILE A 80 10.70 1.73 -7.47
C ILE A 80 11.25 3.07 -7.92
N TYR A 81 10.73 3.64 -9.02
CA TYR A 81 11.35 4.80 -9.65
C TYR A 81 10.88 6.14 -9.07
N LYS A 82 9.61 6.27 -8.72
CA LYS A 82 9.03 7.50 -8.11
C LYS A 82 9.06 7.43 -6.58
N GLY A 83 8.78 6.25 -6.02
CA GLY A 83 8.69 6.00 -4.58
C GLY A 83 10.02 5.71 -3.89
N HIS A 84 11.08 5.37 -4.66
CA HIS A 84 12.40 4.98 -4.15
C HIS A 84 12.34 3.82 -3.11
N LEU A 85 11.38 2.90 -3.26
CA LEU A 85 11.11 1.85 -2.28
C LEU A 85 12.33 0.96 -2.02
N ALA A 86 13.09 0.60 -3.05
CA ALA A 86 14.30 -0.22 -2.88
C ALA A 86 15.33 0.47 -1.96
N ALA A 87 15.62 1.75 -2.20
CA ALA A 87 16.52 2.52 -1.36
C ALA A 87 16.00 2.69 0.08
N ALA A 88 14.68 2.80 0.26
CA ALA A 88 14.06 2.83 1.57
C ALA A 88 14.25 1.49 2.30
N MET A 89 14.00 0.37 1.64
CA MET A 89 14.24 -0.97 2.18
C MET A 89 15.70 -1.17 2.58
N ASP A 90 16.65 -0.85 1.69
CA ASP A 90 18.09 -0.97 1.95
C ASP A 90 18.51 -0.16 3.18
N SER A 91 18.03 1.09 3.27
CA SER A 91 18.32 1.96 4.41
C SER A 91 17.75 1.41 5.72
N LEU A 92 16.51 0.92 5.70
CA LEU A 92 15.84 0.36 6.87
C LEU A 92 16.49 -0.94 7.33
N VAL A 93 16.86 -1.83 6.42
CA VAL A 93 17.57 -3.07 6.72
C VAL A 93 18.96 -2.77 7.32
N THR A 94 19.67 -1.78 6.79
CA THR A 94 20.98 -1.35 7.31
C THR A 94 20.91 -0.91 8.78
N ILE A 95 19.80 -0.34 9.21
CA ILE A 95 19.58 0.07 10.61
C ILE A 95 18.87 -0.99 11.46
N GLY A 96 18.72 -2.21 10.97
CA GLY A 96 18.25 -3.38 11.71
C GLY A 96 16.79 -3.77 11.51
N MET A 97 16.09 -3.19 10.55
CA MET A 97 14.75 -3.69 10.18
C MET A 97 14.83 -5.13 9.62
N PRO A 98 13.93 -6.05 10.00
CA PRO A 98 13.84 -7.36 9.38
C PRO A 98 13.71 -7.32 7.86
N GLU A 99 14.40 -8.21 7.17
CA GLU A 99 14.35 -8.34 5.72
C GLU A 99 13.02 -8.91 5.25
N MET A 100 12.48 -8.36 4.17
CA MET A 100 11.23 -8.78 3.54
C MET A 100 11.38 -8.79 2.01
N ILE A 101 10.66 -9.66 1.33
CA ILE A 101 10.43 -9.57 -0.11
C ILE A 101 9.28 -8.58 -0.33
N VAL A 102 9.44 -7.62 -1.25
CA VAL A 102 8.37 -6.69 -1.61
C VAL A 102 8.00 -6.88 -3.07
N VAL A 103 6.71 -7.12 -3.31
CA VAL A 103 6.13 -7.38 -4.63
C VAL A 103 5.23 -6.23 -5.03
N MET A 104 5.45 -5.66 -6.18
CA MET A 104 4.71 -4.53 -6.72
C MET A 104 4.06 -4.94 -8.04
N PRO A 105 2.84 -5.50 -8.00
CA PRO A 105 2.14 -5.93 -9.22
C PRO A 105 1.57 -4.73 -9.97
N ASP A 106 1.40 -4.86 -11.30
CA ASP A 106 0.58 -3.95 -12.08
C ASP A 106 -0.91 -4.29 -11.91
N GLY A 107 -1.69 -3.32 -11.49
CA GLY A 107 -3.14 -3.41 -11.27
C GLY A 107 -3.95 -2.49 -12.15
N ASP A 108 -3.34 -1.92 -13.19
CA ASP A 108 -3.99 -0.94 -14.06
C ASP A 108 -4.66 0.20 -13.26
N ASP A 109 -5.74 0.76 -13.77
CA ASP A 109 -6.66 1.63 -13.01
C ASP A 109 -7.84 0.84 -12.42
N GLY A 110 -7.57 -0.42 -12.02
CA GLY A 110 -8.58 -1.40 -11.62
C GLY A 110 -9.16 -1.25 -10.23
N TRP A 111 -8.70 -0.26 -9.45
CA TRP A 111 -9.13 -0.03 -8.06
C TRP A 111 -8.92 -1.24 -7.15
N TRP A 112 -8.07 -2.16 -7.54
CA TRP A 112 -7.72 -3.33 -6.75
C TRP A 112 -8.94 -4.11 -6.23
N THR A 113 -10.03 -4.11 -7.00
CA THR A 113 -11.30 -4.77 -6.65
C THR A 113 -11.91 -5.50 -7.84
N THR A 114 -12.81 -6.42 -7.58
CA THR A 114 -13.65 -7.00 -8.62
C THR A 114 -14.66 -5.98 -9.09
N TRP A 115 -14.67 -5.70 -10.40
CA TRP A 115 -15.55 -4.68 -10.97
C TRP A 115 -17.01 -5.09 -10.95
N ALA A 116 -17.87 -4.13 -10.65
CA ALA A 116 -19.31 -4.33 -10.62
C ALA A 116 -19.90 -4.57 -12.01
N THR A 117 -19.24 -4.06 -13.06
CA THR A 117 -19.72 -4.15 -14.44
C THR A 117 -18.65 -4.77 -15.35
N ALA A 118 -19.12 -5.44 -16.41
CA ALA A 118 -18.24 -5.90 -17.47
C ALA A 118 -17.69 -4.71 -18.28
N VAL A 119 -16.49 -4.85 -18.81
CA VAL A 119 -15.84 -3.86 -19.67
C VAL A 119 -16.21 -4.11 -21.13
N SER A 120 -16.57 -3.06 -21.86
CA SER A 120 -16.63 -3.13 -23.33
C SER A 120 -15.21 -3.19 -23.87
N MET A 121 -14.82 -4.34 -24.42
CA MET A 121 -13.49 -4.54 -25.00
C MET A 121 -13.21 -3.60 -26.18
N GLU A 122 -14.22 -3.29 -26.97
CA GLU A 122 -14.12 -2.34 -28.07
C GLU A 122 -13.83 -0.92 -27.54
N SER A 123 -14.60 -0.46 -26.56
CA SER A 123 -14.40 0.84 -25.92
C SER A 123 -13.03 0.93 -25.24
N CYS A 124 -12.62 -0.10 -24.51
CA CYS A 124 -11.32 -0.12 -23.87
C CYS A 124 -10.19 0.04 -24.89
N ARG A 125 -10.18 -0.76 -25.94
CA ARG A 125 -9.15 -0.71 -26.99
C ARG A 125 -9.11 0.61 -27.74
N SER A 126 -10.26 1.28 -27.90
CA SER A 126 -10.35 2.57 -28.60
C SER A 126 -9.94 3.77 -27.75
N THR A 127 -10.03 3.66 -26.42
CA THR A 127 -9.76 4.77 -25.48
C THR A 127 -8.45 4.63 -24.72
N ALA A 128 -7.71 3.57 -24.99
CA ALA A 128 -6.47 3.28 -24.30
C ALA A 128 -5.38 4.31 -24.59
N HIS A 129 -4.89 4.94 -23.55
CA HIS A 129 -3.77 5.89 -23.59
C HIS A 129 -2.48 5.31 -23.00
N ARG A 130 -2.43 3.99 -22.76
CA ARG A 130 -1.28 3.32 -22.16
C ARG A 130 -0.30 2.89 -23.25
N THR A 131 0.96 2.78 -22.87
CA THR A 131 2.04 2.28 -23.74
C THR A 131 2.04 0.76 -23.88
N GLU A 132 1.32 0.07 -23.00
CA GLU A 132 1.14 -1.38 -23.00
C GLU A 132 0.21 -1.84 -24.13
N ARG A 133 0.29 -3.09 -24.50
CA ARG A 133 -0.62 -3.67 -25.49
C ARG A 133 -2.01 -3.84 -24.87
N SER A 134 -3.03 -3.58 -25.67
CA SER A 134 -4.43 -3.63 -25.21
C SER A 134 -4.83 -4.99 -24.59
N GLU A 135 -4.17 -6.07 -24.97
CA GLU A 135 -4.38 -7.41 -24.43
C GLU A 135 -3.90 -7.56 -22.97
N GLU A 136 -3.08 -6.64 -22.51
CA GLU A 136 -2.49 -6.67 -21.16
C GLU A 136 -3.34 -5.88 -20.14
N TYR A 137 -4.11 -4.89 -20.58
CA TYR A 137 -4.94 -4.07 -19.68
C TYR A 137 -6.45 -4.03 -20.03
N CYS A 138 -6.86 -4.40 -21.23
CA CYS A 138 -8.29 -4.53 -21.56
C CYS A 138 -8.83 -5.87 -21.11
N VAL A 139 -9.30 -5.92 -19.87
CA VAL A 139 -9.80 -7.12 -19.21
C VAL A 139 -11.33 -7.10 -19.18
N PRO A 140 -12.03 -8.12 -19.72
CA PRO A 140 -13.49 -8.09 -19.85
C PRO A 140 -14.24 -8.18 -18.52
N ARG A 141 -13.66 -8.84 -17.51
CA ARG A 141 -14.21 -8.98 -16.16
C ARG A 141 -13.10 -8.84 -15.15
N PRO A 142 -12.67 -7.61 -14.84
CA PRO A 142 -11.56 -7.37 -13.92
C PRO A 142 -11.89 -7.85 -12.49
N ARG A 143 -11.01 -8.69 -11.95
CA ARG A 143 -11.07 -9.22 -10.58
C ARG A 143 -9.72 -9.00 -9.90
N TYR A 144 -9.38 -7.73 -9.66
CA TYR A 144 -8.04 -7.36 -9.20
C TYR A 144 -7.74 -7.77 -7.76
N ASP A 145 -8.73 -7.89 -6.90
CA ASP A 145 -8.56 -8.47 -5.56
C ASP A 145 -8.20 -9.96 -5.63
N GLU A 146 -8.91 -10.72 -6.48
CA GLU A 146 -8.60 -12.14 -6.72
C GLU A 146 -7.24 -12.32 -7.42
N TYR A 147 -6.90 -11.42 -8.35
CA TYR A 147 -5.58 -11.42 -8.99
C TYR A 147 -4.45 -11.35 -7.96
N VAL A 148 -4.55 -10.45 -6.98
CA VAL A 148 -3.54 -10.34 -5.92
C VAL A 148 -3.45 -11.63 -5.11
N VAL A 149 -4.59 -12.17 -4.70
CA VAL A 149 -4.64 -13.29 -3.74
C VAL A 149 -4.47 -14.66 -4.41
N HIS A 150 -5.03 -14.86 -5.60
CA HIS A 150 -5.08 -16.17 -6.24
C HIS A 150 -4.06 -16.35 -7.38
N ASP A 151 -3.50 -15.25 -7.91
CA ASP A 151 -2.49 -15.35 -8.96
C ASP A 151 -1.11 -14.85 -8.47
N VAL A 152 -1.02 -13.60 -7.96
CA VAL A 152 0.26 -13.02 -7.52
C VAL A 152 0.87 -13.79 -6.35
N LEU A 153 0.14 -13.94 -5.24
CA LEU A 153 0.70 -14.60 -4.05
C LEU A 153 1.13 -16.05 -4.31
N PRO A 154 0.34 -16.92 -4.95
CA PRO A 154 0.79 -18.30 -5.25
C PRO A 154 2.00 -18.33 -6.18
N HIS A 155 2.09 -17.42 -7.18
CA HIS A 155 3.25 -17.32 -8.04
C HIS A 155 4.50 -16.95 -7.23
N ILE A 156 4.41 -15.94 -6.38
CA ILE A 156 5.52 -15.50 -5.54
C ILE A 156 5.94 -16.59 -4.54
N ASP A 157 4.99 -17.29 -3.93
CA ASP A 157 5.29 -18.37 -2.99
C ASP A 157 5.95 -19.58 -3.66
N SER A 158 5.65 -19.86 -4.93
CA SER A 158 6.27 -20.94 -5.71
C SER A 158 7.62 -20.57 -6.31
N THR A 159 7.85 -19.27 -6.57
CA THR A 159 9.06 -18.80 -7.27
C THR A 159 10.13 -18.35 -6.30
N TYR A 160 9.74 -17.75 -5.18
CA TYR A 160 10.65 -17.15 -4.21
C TYR A 160 10.58 -17.84 -2.84
N ARG A 161 11.62 -17.66 -2.03
CA ARG A 161 11.70 -18.21 -0.68
C ARG A 161 10.88 -17.40 0.31
N THR A 162 9.58 -17.58 0.30
CA THR A 162 8.62 -16.87 1.13
C THR A 162 8.18 -17.69 2.35
N LEU A 163 7.70 -16.99 3.37
CA LEU A 163 6.92 -17.56 4.47
C LEU A 163 5.44 -17.47 4.10
N ALA A 164 4.92 -18.54 3.47
CA ALA A 164 3.57 -18.59 2.90
C ALA A 164 2.47 -18.74 3.97
N ARG A 165 2.43 -17.84 4.94
CA ARG A 165 1.46 -17.83 6.05
C ARG A 165 1.01 -16.41 6.37
N ARG A 166 -0.20 -16.25 6.89
CA ARG A 166 -0.84 -14.96 7.21
C ARG A 166 0.07 -14.03 8.03
N GLU A 167 0.67 -14.56 9.08
CA GLU A 167 1.50 -13.80 10.04
C GLU A 167 2.77 -13.23 9.40
N SER A 168 3.15 -13.73 8.23
CA SER A 168 4.32 -13.30 7.47
C SER A 168 3.95 -12.61 6.15
N ARG A 169 2.67 -12.31 5.93
CA ARG A 169 2.18 -11.60 4.74
C ARG A 169 1.61 -10.23 5.10
N GLY A 170 2.14 -9.21 4.45
CA GLY A 170 1.65 -7.84 4.53
C GLY A 170 1.12 -7.35 3.18
N ILE A 171 0.27 -6.34 3.24
CA ILE A 171 -0.18 -5.62 2.06
C ILE A 171 -0.11 -4.12 2.33
N GLY A 172 0.36 -3.34 1.38
CA GLY A 172 0.44 -1.88 1.51
C GLY A 172 0.08 -1.22 0.19
N GLY A 173 -0.12 0.09 0.23
CA GLY A 173 -0.33 0.84 -1.00
C GLY A 173 -0.58 2.32 -0.78
N LEU A 174 -0.60 3.06 -1.88
CA LEU A 174 -0.84 4.50 -1.87
C LEU A 174 -2.07 4.86 -2.71
N SER A 175 -2.86 5.85 -2.27
CA SER A 175 -4.04 6.33 -2.99
C SER A 175 -5.03 5.18 -3.31
N MET A 176 -5.28 4.89 -4.57
CA MET A 176 -6.01 3.71 -5.03
C MET A 176 -5.45 2.40 -4.42
N GLY A 177 -4.13 2.27 -4.33
CA GLY A 177 -3.48 1.11 -3.70
C GLY A 177 -3.69 1.05 -2.19
N GLY A 178 -3.77 2.19 -1.51
CA GLY A 178 -4.11 2.25 -0.09
C GLY A 178 -5.55 1.80 0.18
N TYR A 179 -6.48 2.17 -0.70
CA TYR A 179 -7.83 1.61 -0.72
C TYR A 179 -7.77 0.08 -0.92
N GLY A 180 -7.05 -0.37 -1.96
CA GLY A 180 -6.90 -1.80 -2.29
C GLY A 180 -6.32 -2.61 -1.13
N ALA A 181 -5.31 -2.10 -0.45
CA ALA A 181 -4.68 -2.79 0.68
C ALA A 181 -5.69 -3.13 1.80
N PHE A 182 -6.56 -2.18 2.16
CA PHE A 182 -7.55 -2.40 3.20
C PHE A 182 -8.74 -3.25 2.73
N THR A 183 -9.22 -3.03 1.50
CA THR A 183 -10.34 -3.82 0.97
C THR A 183 -9.95 -5.28 0.71
N ILE A 184 -8.81 -5.54 0.08
CA ILE A 184 -8.34 -6.91 -0.18
C ILE A 184 -8.12 -7.65 1.13
N SER A 185 -7.47 -7.01 2.12
CA SER A 185 -7.25 -7.67 3.42
C SER A 185 -8.54 -8.04 4.15
N ALA A 186 -9.62 -7.27 3.96
CA ALA A 186 -10.92 -7.52 4.56
C ALA A 186 -11.80 -8.49 3.75
N MET A 187 -11.68 -8.49 2.43
CA MET A 187 -12.41 -9.40 1.53
C MET A 187 -11.84 -10.82 1.55
N HIS A 188 -10.54 -10.95 1.83
CA HIS A 188 -9.83 -12.24 1.89
C HIS A 188 -9.26 -12.50 3.28
N PRO A 189 -10.12 -12.78 4.28
CA PRO A 189 -9.68 -13.02 5.66
C PRO A 189 -8.72 -14.23 5.73
N GLY A 190 -7.72 -14.11 6.59
CA GLY A 190 -6.72 -15.17 6.75
C GLY A 190 -5.53 -15.09 5.77
N VAL A 191 -5.50 -14.13 4.85
CA VAL A 191 -4.40 -13.97 3.89
C VAL A 191 -3.30 -13.04 4.42
N PHE A 192 -3.67 -11.87 4.95
CA PHE A 192 -2.72 -10.84 5.40
C PHE A 192 -2.78 -10.62 6.91
N GLY A 193 -1.61 -10.52 7.55
CA GLY A 193 -1.47 -10.20 8.98
C GLY A 193 -1.44 -8.70 9.26
N ALA A 194 -0.97 -7.88 8.32
CA ALA A 194 -0.89 -6.43 8.46
C ALA A 194 -1.21 -5.73 7.14
N ALA A 195 -1.80 -4.54 7.23
CA ALA A 195 -2.15 -3.72 6.06
C ALA A 195 -1.81 -2.24 6.28
N VAL A 196 -1.33 -1.56 5.22
CA VAL A 196 -0.86 -0.17 5.22
C VAL A 196 -1.54 0.64 4.12
N SER A 197 -1.99 1.85 4.44
CA SER A 197 -2.61 2.78 3.50
C SER A 197 -1.98 4.17 3.58
N HIS A 198 -1.36 4.66 2.51
CA HIS A 198 -0.84 6.02 2.40
C HIS A 198 -1.76 6.89 1.55
N GLY A 199 -2.46 7.82 2.17
CA GLY A 199 -3.43 8.69 1.49
C GLY A 199 -4.50 7.91 0.74
N GLY A 200 -4.92 6.77 1.27
CA GLY A 200 -5.89 5.89 0.62
C GLY A 200 -7.29 6.47 0.57
N VAL A 201 -8.06 6.07 -0.43
CA VAL A 201 -9.47 6.44 -0.60
C VAL A 201 -10.33 5.57 0.30
N LEU A 202 -10.31 5.86 1.61
CA LEU A 202 -10.90 4.99 2.62
C LEU A 202 -12.41 5.19 2.85
N THR A 203 -13.01 6.19 2.20
CA THR A 203 -14.46 6.42 2.19
C THR A 203 -14.88 6.85 0.78
N PRO A 204 -14.96 5.92 -0.19
CA PRO A 204 -15.12 6.25 -1.61
C PRO A 204 -16.42 6.98 -1.94
N GLY A 205 -17.48 6.82 -1.14
CA GLY A 205 -18.76 7.50 -1.33
C GLY A 205 -18.85 8.90 -0.69
N LEU A 206 -17.74 9.47 -0.20
CA LEU A 206 -17.76 10.79 0.45
C LEU A 206 -18.01 11.92 -0.55
N TYR A 207 -18.89 12.86 -0.20
CA TYR A 207 -19.12 14.09 -0.93
C TYR A 207 -19.31 15.29 -0.01
N LEU A 208 -19.07 16.51 -0.56
CA LEU A 208 -19.33 17.76 0.14
C LEU A 208 -20.76 18.22 -0.17
N ASP A 209 -21.62 18.19 0.84
CA ASP A 209 -22.99 18.66 0.73
C ASP A 209 -23.06 20.17 1.00
N SER A 210 -23.30 20.95 -0.05
CA SER A 210 -23.48 22.39 0.02
C SER A 210 -24.94 22.81 0.21
N SER A 211 -25.88 21.89 0.27
CA SER A 211 -27.31 22.22 0.37
C SER A 211 -27.69 23.00 1.65
N ALA A 212 -26.92 22.83 2.72
CA ALA A 212 -27.11 23.50 3.99
C ALA A 212 -26.33 24.83 4.14
N VAL A 213 -25.54 25.25 3.14
CA VAL A 213 -24.72 26.47 3.24
C VAL A 213 -25.58 27.72 3.52
N ALA A 214 -26.77 27.81 2.92
CA ALA A 214 -27.68 28.95 3.13
C ALA A 214 -28.18 29.04 4.56
N SER A 215 -28.30 27.93 5.29
CA SER A 215 -28.84 27.89 6.66
C SER A 215 -27.74 27.81 7.74
N THR A 216 -26.61 27.19 7.44
CA THR A 216 -25.52 26.93 8.39
C THR A 216 -24.24 27.71 8.11
N GLY A 217 -24.14 28.36 6.96
CA GLY A 217 -22.94 29.07 6.52
C GLY A 217 -21.78 28.15 6.08
N ALA A 218 -21.94 26.83 6.17
CA ALA A 218 -20.88 25.87 5.84
C ALA A 218 -21.43 24.64 5.12
N ALA A 219 -20.63 24.13 4.18
CA ALA A 219 -20.86 22.81 3.59
C ALA A 219 -20.45 21.70 4.58
N THR A 220 -21.13 20.56 4.51
CA THR A 220 -20.87 19.43 5.40
C THR A 220 -20.48 18.17 4.59
N TRP A 221 -19.53 17.41 5.11
CA TRP A 221 -19.15 16.14 4.53
C TRP A 221 -20.19 15.06 4.82
N ARG A 222 -20.62 14.34 3.79
CA ARG A 222 -21.59 13.23 3.90
C ARG A 222 -21.13 12.02 3.07
N VAL A 223 -21.55 10.84 3.51
CA VAL A 223 -21.37 9.60 2.73
C VAL A 223 -22.65 9.31 1.96
N GLY A 224 -22.54 9.17 0.65
CA GLY A 224 -23.65 8.87 -0.25
C GLY A 224 -24.29 7.52 0.06
N ARG A 225 -25.61 7.52 0.14
CA ARG A 225 -26.45 6.33 0.39
C ARG A 225 -27.37 6.00 -0.77
N THR A 226 -27.52 6.93 -1.68
CA THR A 226 -28.35 6.77 -2.88
C THR A 226 -27.48 7.03 -4.12
N THR A 227 -27.92 6.52 -5.27
CA THR A 227 -27.22 6.79 -6.56
C THR A 227 -27.04 8.28 -6.83
N ALA A 228 -28.04 9.09 -6.49
CA ALA A 228 -27.97 10.55 -6.68
C ALA A 228 -26.92 11.21 -5.78
N GLU A 229 -26.75 10.72 -4.56
CA GLU A 229 -25.71 11.20 -3.63
C GLU A 229 -24.31 10.71 -4.03
N LEU A 230 -24.18 9.44 -4.43
CA LEU A 230 -22.93 8.86 -4.89
C LEU A 230 -22.36 9.59 -6.12
N LYS A 231 -23.24 10.07 -7.02
CA LYS A 231 -22.86 10.92 -8.15
C LYS A 231 -22.23 12.26 -7.73
N LYS A 232 -22.39 12.68 -6.47
CA LYS A 232 -21.74 13.85 -5.89
C LYS A 232 -20.40 13.55 -5.25
N ALA A 233 -19.97 12.27 -5.19
CA ALA A 233 -18.69 11.91 -4.58
C ALA A 233 -17.56 12.73 -5.20
N THR A 234 -16.86 13.50 -4.34
CA THR A 234 -16.02 14.63 -4.76
C THR A 234 -14.59 14.22 -5.05
N THR A 235 -14.08 13.19 -4.40
CA THR A 235 -12.68 12.78 -4.52
C THR A 235 -12.39 12.15 -5.87
N PHE A 236 -13.42 11.54 -6.47
CA PHE A 236 -13.32 10.98 -7.81
C PHE A 236 -14.59 11.30 -8.59
N ARG A 237 -14.42 11.71 -9.82
CA ARG A 237 -15.55 11.86 -10.72
C ARG A 237 -16.28 10.53 -10.82
N TRP A 238 -17.58 10.55 -10.70
CA TRP A 238 -18.46 9.40 -10.89
C TRP A 238 -18.08 8.55 -12.09
N ASP A 239 -17.78 9.22 -13.21
CA ASP A 239 -17.39 8.60 -14.49
C ASP A 239 -16.14 7.72 -14.38
N GLY A 240 -15.24 8.03 -13.44
CA GLY A 240 -14.02 7.26 -13.21
C GLY A 240 -14.16 6.10 -12.23
N MET A 241 -15.27 6.01 -11.49
CA MET A 241 -15.48 4.95 -10.48
C MET A 241 -16.66 4.02 -10.82
N TYR A 242 -17.50 4.43 -11.75
CA TYR A 242 -18.69 3.69 -12.10
C TYR A 242 -18.44 2.23 -12.53
N PRO A 243 -17.47 1.91 -13.40
CA PRO A 243 -17.25 0.53 -13.79
C PRO A 243 -16.88 -0.39 -12.65
N GLN A 244 -16.11 0.13 -11.68
CA GLN A 244 -15.62 -0.60 -10.52
C GLN A 244 -16.69 -0.75 -9.44
N PHE A 245 -17.42 0.33 -9.15
CA PHE A 245 -18.32 0.42 -8.00
C PHE A 245 -19.81 0.23 -8.34
N GLY A 246 -20.18 0.25 -9.63
CA GLY A 246 -21.57 0.11 -10.07
C GLY A 246 -22.42 1.35 -9.85
N PHE A 247 -23.73 1.20 -10.04
CA PHE A 247 -24.70 2.30 -10.02
C PHE A 247 -25.54 2.41 -8.74
N ASP A 248 -25.45 1.43 -7.84
CA ASP A 248 -26.27 1.37 -6.65
C ASP A 248 -25.45 1.45 -5.37
N SER A 249 -26.10 1.90 -4.30
CA SER A 249 -25.46 2.11 -3.01
C SER A 249 -25.02 0.82 -2.33
N ALA A 250 -25.71 -0.30 -2.57
CA ALA A 250 -25.35 -1.58 -1.95
C ALA A 250 -23.99 -2.07 -2.50
N THR A 251 -23.81 -1.95 -3.82
CA THR A 251 -22.55 -2.28 -4.49
C THR A 251 -21.38 -1.41 -3.98
N TRP A 252 -21.62 -0.11 -3.75
CA TRP A 252 -20.61 0.77 -3.16
C TRP A 252 -20.27 0.41 -1.71
N GLN A 253 -21.29 0.14 -0.90
CA GLN A 253 -21.10 -0.26 0.50
C GLN A 253 -20.34 -1.60 0.61
N ALA A 254 -20.60 -2.54 -0.30
CA ALA A 254 -19.87 -3.81 -0.38
C ALA A 254 -18.39 -3.65 -0.75
N ARG A 255 -17.95 -2.45 -1.11
CA ARG A 255 -16.57 -2.08 -1.46
C ARG A 255 -16.01 -0.97 -0.56
N ASP A 256 -16.74 -0.58 0.48
CA ASP A 256 -16.28 0.41 1.46
C ASP A 256 -15.37 -0.27 2.49
N PRO A 257 -14.11 0.19 2.67
CA PRO A 257 -13.17 -0.42 3.59
C PRO A 257 -13.69 -0.50 5.03
N ALA A 258 -14.42 0.52 5.50
CA ALA A 258 -14.94 0.53 6.86
C ALA A 258 -16.04 -0.52 7.05
N GLN A 259 -16.92 -0.68 6.07
CA GLN A 259 -17.96 -1.71 6.09
C GLN A 259 -17.36 -3.12 6.05
N LEU A 260 -16.38 -3.33 5.17
CA LEU A 260 -15.70 -4.62 5.02
C LEU A 260 -14.98 -5.05 6.29
N LEU A 261 -14.19 -4.17 6.90
CA LEU A 261 -13.47 -4.45 8.16
C LEU A 261 -14.42 -4.65 9.34
N SER A 262 -15.50 -3.87 9.41
CA SER A 262 -16.53 -4.06 10.43
C SER A 262 -17.24 -5.40 10.29
N ALA A 263 -17.61 -5.80 9.07
CA ALA A 263 -18.21 -7.08 8.80
C ALA A 263 -17.25 -8.25 9.09
N MET A 264 -15.98 -8.11 8.75
CA MET A 264 -14.92 -9.06 9.07
C MET A 264 -14.85 -9.31 10.58
N LYS A 265 -14.76 -8.23 11.38
CA LYS A 265 -14.78 -8.33 12.85
C LYS A 265 -16.05 -8.96 13.39
N ALA A 266 -17.21 -8.59 12.84
CA ALA A 266 -18.50 -9.12 13.29
C ALA A 266 -18.65 -10.64 13.04
N ARG A 267 -17.98 -11.18 12.02
CA ARG A 267 -17.90 -12.63 11.76
C ARG A 267 -16.93 -13.36 12.68
N GLY A 268 -16.11 -12.64 13.47
CA GLY A 268 -15.06 -13.22 14.30
C GLY A 268 -13.76 -13.52 13.53
N ASP A 269 -13.62 -13.01 12.33
CA ASP A 269 -12.39 -13.15 11.55
C ASP A 269 -11.26 -12.31 12.18
N LEU A 270 -10.00 -12.73 11.97
CA LEU A 270 -8.83 -12.01 12.46
C LEU A 270 -8.60 -10.76 11.61
N VAL A 271 -8.94 -9.59 12.15
CA VAL A 271 -8.61 -8.31 11.53
C VAL A 271 -7.07 -8.14 11.46
N PRO A 272 -6.51 -7.69 10.33
CA PRO A 272 -5.07 -7.42 10.25
C PRO A 272 -4.68 -6.24 11.16
N PHE A 273 -3.39 -6.12 11.49
CA PHE A 273 -2.85 -4.87 12.04
C PHE A 273 -2.98 -3.78 10.97
N LEU A 274 -3.47 -2.60 11.33
CA LEU A 274 -3.79 -1.53 10.39
C LEU A 274 -2.96 -0.27 10.66
N TYR A 275 -2.33 0.25 9.63
CA TYR A 275 -1.68 1.55 9.61
C TYR A 275 -2.24 2.40 8.47
N ALA A 276 -2.56 3.65 8.77
CA ALA A 276 -2.92 4.63 7.74
C ALA A 276 -2.24 5.97 7.99
N ASP A 277 -1.81 6.63 6.96
CA ASP A 277 -1.42 8.04 7.01
C ASP A 277 -2.00 8.81 5.83
N VAL A 278 -2.06 10.13 5.99
CA VAL A 278 -2.54 11.03 4.95
C VAL A 278 -1.88 12.41 5.09
N ALA A 279 -1.68 13.09 3.97
CA ALA A 279 -1.18 14.46 4.00
C ALA A 279 -2.28 15.44 4.44
N MET A 280 -1.92 16.46 5.25
CA MET A 280 -2.87 17.46 5.73
C MET A 280 -3.49 18.33 4.60
N GLY A 281 -2.83 18.43 3.44
CA GLY A 281 -3.35 19.09 2.24
C GLY A 281 -3.87 18.10 1.18
N ASP A 282 -4.15 16.86 1.55
CA ASP A 282 -4.67 15.84 0.67
C ASP A 282 -6.19 15.91 0.57
N GLU A 283 -6.74 15.71 -0.62
CA GLU A 283 -8.19 15.61 -0.83
C GLU A 283 -8.82 14.38 -0.14
N ALA A 284 -8.02 13.36 0.15
CA ALA A 284 -8.45 12.18 0.90
C ALA A 284 -8.44 12.39 2.43
N LEU A 285 -8.04 13.55 2.96
CA LEU A 285 -7.93 13.80 4.41
C LEU A 285 -9.23 13.50 5.15
N GLU A 286 -10.34 14.08 4.73
CA GLU A 286 -11.64 13.88 5.40
C GLU A 286 -12.16 12.46 5.23
N GLN A 287 -11.83 11.78 4.13
CA GLN A 287 -12.16 10.35 3.95
C GLN A 287 -11.45 9.49 5.00
N ASN A 288 -10.16 9.73 5.22
CA ASN A 288 -9.37 9.02 6.22
C ASN A 288 -9.89 9.29 7.64
N ARG A 289 -10.21 10.54 7.98
CA ARG A 289 -10.80 10.89 9.29
C ARG A 289 -12.16 10.25 9.55
N LEU A 290 -13.01 10.15 8.52
CA LEU A 290 -14.30 9.45 8.62
C LEU A 290 -14.11 7.95 8.81
N PHE A 291 -13.22 7.36 8.05
CA PHE A 291 -12.85 5.96 8.20
C PHE A 291 -12.36 5.65 9.63
N LEU A 292 -11.47 6.48 10.19
CA LEU A 292 -10.98 6.31 11.56
C LEU A 292 -12.10 6.39 12.60
N ARG A 293 -13.00 7.36 12.46
CA ARG A 293 -14.16 7.43 13.36
C ARG A 293 -15.03 6.15 13.29
N ALA A 294 -15.22 5.60 12.10
CA ALA A 294 -15.94 4.35 11.91
C ALA A 294 -15.19 3.17 12.56
N MET A 295 -13.88 3.07 12.37
CA MET A 295 -13.07 2.01 13.00
C MET A 295 -13.09 2.11 14.52
N ALA A 296 -12.93 3.30 15.08
CA ALA A 296 -12.96 3.55 16.52
C ALA A 296 -14.32 3.15 17.11
N SER A 297 -15.44 3.47 16.44
CA SER A 297 -16.78 3.09 16.89
C SER A 297 -17.01 1.58 16.92
N GLN A 298 -16.27 0.83 16.10
CA GLN A 298 -16.30 -0.63 16.06
C GLN A 298 -15.22 -1.28 16.97
N GLY A 299 -14.38 -0.47 17.64
CA GLY A 299 -13.26 -0.97 18.43
C GLY A 299 -12.23 -1.72 17.58
N ILE A 300 -12.00 -1.28 16.33
CA ILE A 300 -10.95 -1.75 15.44
C ILE A 300 -9.79 -0.76 15.54
N PRO A 301 -8.63 -1.15 16.09
CA PRO A 301 -7.50 -0.25 16.23
C PRO A 301 -6.86 0.02 14.87
N VAL A 302 -6.52 1.28 14.63
CA VAL A 302 -5.74 1.73 13.46
C VAL A 302 -4.63 2.64 13.98
N GLN A 303 -3.38 2.33 13.71
CA GLN A 303 -2.29 3.27 13.91
C GLN A 303 -2.38 4.33 12.81
N TYR A 304 -2.44 5.62 13.19
CA TYR A 304 -2.73 6.68 12.25
C TYR A 304 -1.86 7.90 12.44
N ALA A 305 -1.50 8.53 11.31
CA ALA A 305 -0.77 9.79 11.30
C ALA A 305 -1.28 10.76 10.22
N GLU A 306 -1.22 12.06 10.54
CA GLU A 306 -1.42 13.15 9.58
C GLU A 306 -0.12 13.93 9.46
N TRP A 307 0.43 14.05 8.25
CA TRP A 307 1.69 14.73 8.00
C TRP A 307 1.52 15.94 7.08
N LYS A 308 2.45 16.88 7.15
CA LYS A 308 2.47 17.98 6.18
C LYS A 308 2.70 17.45 4.77
N GLY A 309 1.95 17.96 3.79
CA GLY A 309 2.10 17.55 2.38
C GLY A 309 0.78 17.59 1.64
N THR A 310 0.79 17.01 0.45
CA THR A 310 -0.35 16.90 -0.46
C THR A 310 -0.32 15.52 -1.13
N HIS A 311 -1.32 15.19 -1.95
CA HIS A 311 -1.45 13.91 -2.68
C HIS A 311 -0.41 13.78 -3.81
N THR A 312 0.88 13.58 -3.45
CA THR A 312 2.00 13.59 -4.40
C THR A 312 3.08 12.58 -4.06
N TRP A 313 3.93 12.24 -5.04
CA TRP A 313 5.08 11.38 -4.86
C TRP A 313 6.12 11.93 -3.85
N ILE A 314 6.20 13.25 -3.65
CA ILE A 314 7.05 13.85 -2.61
C ILE A 314 6.59 13.37 -1.23
N TYR A 315 5.28 13.35 -0.98
CA TYR A 315 4.70 12.84 0.25
C TYR A 315 4.96 11.33 0.39
N TRP A 316 4.57 10.55 -0.60
CA TRP A 316 4.63 9.08 -0.51
C TRP A 316 6.04 8.55 -0.34
N LYS A 317 7.02 9.02 -1.12
CA LYS A 317 8.41 8.58 -0.95
C LYS A 317 8.99 8.90 0.44
N THR A 318 8.46 9.95 1.10
CA THR A 318 8.87 10.33 2.46
C THR A 318 8.26 9.41 3.51
N HIS A 319 7.01 8.96 3.33
CA HIS A 319 6.25 8.25 4.34
C HIS A 319 6.08 6.73 4.08
N VAL A 320 6.36 6.23 2.87
CA VAL A 320 6.45 4.77 2.61
C VAL A 320 7.37 4.05 3.59
N PRO A 321 8.54 4.61 4.00
CA PRO A 321 9.37 3.99 5.04
C PRO A 321 8.67 3.73 6.37
N GLU A 322 7.72 4.58 6.78
CA GLU A 322 6.93 4.36 8.01
C GLU A 322 6.01 3.14 7.87
N GLY A 323 5.35 3.00 6.73
CA GLY A 323 4.53 1.82 6.42
C GLY A 323 5.37 0.53 6.37
N LEU A 324 6.57 0.59 5.79
CA LEU A 324 7.48 -0.56 5.76
C LEU A 324 7.93 -0.98 7.17
N ARG A 325 8.25 -0.02 8.06
CA ARG A 325 8.56 -0.30 9.47
C ARG A 325 7.38 -0.96 10.17
N PHE A 326 6.18 -0.38 10.02
CA PHE A 326 4.98 -0.93 10.60
C PHE A 326 4.76 -2.39 10.17
N LEU A 327 4.91 -2.69 8.87
CA LEU A 327 4.79 -4.06 8.37
C LEU A 327 5.85 -4.97 9.00
N ALA A 328 7.11 -4.54 9.03
CA ALA A 328 8.19 -5.33 9.63
C ALA A 328 8.00 -5.61 11.13
N GLU A 329 7.38 -4.68 11.87
CA GLU A 329 7.08 -4.84 13.30
C GLU A 329 5.94 -5.83 13.57
N HIS A 330 5.03 -6.00 12.61
CA HIS A 330 3.81 -6.82 12.77
C HIS A 330 3.83 -8.14 11.97
N LEU A 331 4.84 -8.34 11.14
CA LEU A 331 5.04 -9.60 10.42
C LEU A 331 6.05 -10.49 11.13
N THR A 332 5.73 -11.77 11.21
CA THR A 332 6.64 -12.78 11.79
C THR A 332 7.68 -13.19 10.74
N PRO A 333 8.99 -13.00 11.03
CA PRO A 333 10.06 -13.40 10.14
C PRO A 333 10.29 -14.92 10.15
#